data_dadd2e68a080951ec61557bacc1f4b66
#
_entry.id   dadd2e68a080951ec61557bacc1f4b66
#
_cell.length_a   1.000
_cell.length_b   1.000
_cell.length_c   1.000
_cell.angle_alpha   90.00
_cell.angle_beta   90.00
_cell.angle_gamma   90.00
#
_symmetry.space_group_name_H-M   'P 1'
#
loop_
_entity.id
_entity.type
_entity.pdbx_description
1 polymer ?
#
loop_
_entity_poly.entity_id
_entity_poly.type
_entity_poly.pdbx_seq_one_letter_code
_entity_poly.pdbx_strand_id
1 'polypeptide(L)'
;RYLLTGKNKTEKQTYSPADKTDYPDDCFVDFDMRLIDLFAEMDRKYLTIKEQIRNEYFRVKELLGKQPSRMDLFTYMDDEVYQLAVTHSNENPFKRYLEYLKELDELTDEQESFCQGFGKDFINLLENTSMSKVYKMPVLMAFYNHGNVRMEVTETELLESWKEFFSIGTNWKDLDKGITYEEYCKISDKEHIKKIIQMPVKFLLKSGGGFFVKKEGVVLALRDEMGEMVKNPVLAEQMKDVIEYRAMDYYRRRYKEQIKTYLQ
;
A
#
# COMPACT_ATOMS: atom_id res chain seq x y z
N ARG A 1 5.00 -26.16 -34.88
CA ARG A 1 3.60 -26.21 -35.43
C ARG A 1 2.73 -27.26 -34.72
N TYR A 2 3.31 -28.32 -34.15
CA TYR A 2 2.57 -29.38 -33.45
C TYR A 2 2.20 -29.02 -32.00
N LEU A 3 2.88 -28.07 -31.39
CA LEU A 3 2.63 -27.62 -30.02
C LEU A 3 1.42 -26.68 -29.90
N LEU A 4 0.92 -26.13 -31.01
CA LEU A 4 -0.17 -25.15 -31.00
C LEU A 4 -1.54 -25.75 -31.37
N THR A 5 -1.62 -27.02 -31.71
CA THR A 5 -2.89 -27.65 -32.07
C THR A 5 -3.13 -28.89 -31.23
N GLY A 6 -3.53 -28.70 -30.00
CA GLY A 6 -4.13 -29.78 -29.21
C GLY A 6 -5.31 -30.41 -29.94
N LYS A 7 -5.35 -31.72 -30.03
CA LYS A 7 -6.37 -32.48 -30.78
C LYS A 7 -7.78 -32.41 -30.20
N ASN A 8 -8.01 -31.78 -29.06
CA ASN A 8 -9.33 -31.66 -28.44
C ASN A 8 -9.67 -30.21 -28.14
N LYS A 9 -10.68 -29.70 -28.83
CA LYS A 9 -11.25 -28.37 -28.63
C LYS A 9 -11.98 -28.17 -27.28
N THR A 10 -12.01 -29.18 -26.43
CA THR A 10 -12.80 -29.19 -25.18
C THR A 10 -11.98 -29.11 -23.90
N GLU A 11 -10.67 -29.33 -23.95
CA GLU A 11 -9.81 -29.13 -22.79
C GLU A 11 -8.75 -28.07 -23.11
N LYS A 12 -8.84 -26.93 -22.43
CA LYS A 12 -7.75 -25.96 -22.40
C LYS A 12 -6.59 -26.56 -21.60
N GLN A 13 -5.67 -27.23 -22.29
CA GLN A 13 -4.39 -27.56 -21.68
C GLN A 13 -3.56 -26.28 -21.57
N THR A 14 -3.47 -25.75 -20.37
CA THR A 14 -2.49 -24.74 -20.00
C THR A 14 -1.16 -25.44 -19.81
N TYR A 15 -0.22 -25.23 -20.71
CA TYR A 15 1.16 -25.69 -20.51
C TYR A 15 1.87 -24.73 -19.58
N SER A 16 2.25 -25.22 -18.39
CA SER A 16 3.17 -24.53 -17.50
C SER A 16 4.60 -24.94 -17.84
N PRO A 17 5.59 -24.05 -17.79
CA PRO A 17 7.01 -24.43 -17.88
C PRO A 17 7.45 -25.42 -16.81
N ALA A 18 6.66 -25.61 -15.76
CA ALA A 18 6.87 -26.59 -14.69
C ALA A 18 6.28 -27.98 -15.01
N ASP A 19 5.47 -28.12 -16.06
CA ASP A 19 4.94 -29.42 -16.45
C ASP A 19 6.10 -30.30 -16.99
N LYS A 20 6.41 -31.35 -16.25
CA LYS A 20 7.37 -32.37 -16.71
C LYS A 20 6.81 -33.05 -17.96
N THR A 21 7.23 -32.59 -19.11
CA THR A 21 7.01 -33.29 -20.36
C THR A 21 8.09 -34.38 -20.46
N ASP A 22 7.69 -35.63 -20.54
CA ASP A 22 8.61 -36.73 -20.83
C ASP A 22 9.11 -36.57 -22.27
N TYR A 23 10.32 -36.07 -22.39
CA TYR A 23 11.05 -36.01 -23.65
C TYR A 23 11.87 -37.33 -23.84
N PRO A 24 12.00 -37.85 -25.06
CA PRO A 24 12.95 -38.90 -25.32
C PRO A 24 14.37 -38.51 -24.89
N ASP A 25 15.15 -39.46 -24.36
CA ASP A 25 16.49 -39.21 -23.79
C ASP A 25 17.50 -38.60 -24.79
N ASP A 26 17.21 -38.65 -26.09
CA ASP A 26 18.01 -38.09 -27.19
C ASP A 26 17.48 -36.73 -27.69
N CYS A 27 16.49 -36.17 -27.02
CA CYS A 27 15.88 -34.90 -27.42
C CYS A 27 16.53 -33.72 -26.70
N PHE A 28 17.18 -32.83 -27.45
CA PHE A 28 17.65 -31.54 -26.93
C PHE A 28 16.53 -30.51 -27.04
N VAL A 29 16.06 -30.03 -25.90
CA VAL A 29 15.02 -29.02 -25.85
C VAL A 29 15.64 -27.67 -25.47
N ASP A 30 15.71 -26.75 -26.42
CA ASP A 30 16.11 -25.38 -26.20
C ASP A 30 14.83 -24.48 -26.20
N PHE A 31 14.65 -23.73 -25.11
CA PHE A 31 13.53 -22.79 -24.98
C PHE A 31 13.99 -21.40 -25.34
N ASP A 32 13.45 -20.82 -26.40
CA ASP A 32 13.58 -19.38 -26.63
C ASP A 32 12.81 -18.62 -25.51
N MET A 33 13.55 -17.95 -24.64
CA MET A 33 12.98 -17.15 -23.54
C MET A 33 11.94 -16.15 -24.05
N ARG A 34 12.09 -15.63 -25.28
CA ARG A 34 11.10 -14.74 -25.92
C ARG A 34 9.75 -15.42 -26.17
N LEU A 35 9.75 -16.72 -26.41
CA LEU A 35 8.51 -17.50 -26.54
C LEU A 35 7.80 -17.66 -25.21
N ILE A 36 8.54 -17.85 -24.12
CA ILE A 36 7.98 -17.92 -22.76
C ILE A 36 7.33 -16.58 -22.41
N ASP A 37 8.01 -15.47 -22.65
CA ASP A 37 7.47 -14.13 -22.43
C ASP A 37 6.23 -13.86 -23.29
N LEU A 38 6.24 -14.29 -24.56
CA LEU A 38 5.09 -14.16 -25.46
C LEU A 38 3.89 -14.98 -24.98
N PHE A 39 4.10 -16.21 -24.51
CA PHE A 39 3.02 -17.03 -23.96
C PHE A 39 2.47 -16.44 -22.66
N ALA A 40 3.34 -15.95 -21.78
CA ALA A 40 2.92 -15.27 -20.56
C ALA A 40 2.11 -14.00 -20.88
N GLU A 41 2.49 -13.23 -21.89
CA GLU A 41 1.74 -12.06 -22.37
C GLU A 41 0.37 -12.45 -22.98
N MET A 42 0.35 -13.54 -23.76
CA MET A 42 -0.91 -14.06 -24.34
C MET A 42 -1.85 -14.56 -23.25
N ASP A 43 -1.37 -15.27 -22.26
CA ASP A 43 -2.17 -15.75 -21.13
C ASP A 43 -2.72 -14.56 -20.31
N ARG A 44 -1.94 -13.52 -20.06
CA ARG A 44 -2.39 -12.29 -19.41
C ARG A 44 -3.58 -11.64 -20.13
N LYS A 45 -3.64 -11.66 -21.46
CA LYS A 45 -4.73 -11.06 -22.26
C LYS A 45 -6.08 -11.77 -22.07
N TYR A 46 -6.08 -13.00 -21.59
CA TYR A 46 -7.30 -13.78 -21.34
C TYR A 46 -7.76 -13.76 -19.89
N LEU A 47 -6.91 -13.24 -18.96
CA LEU A 47 -7.23 -13.13 -17.55
C LEU A 47 -8.04 -11.86 -17.26
N THR A 48 -9.02 -11.99 -16.41
CA THR A 48 -9.70 -10.81 -15.83
C THR A 48 -8.72 -10.01 -14.98
N ILE A 49 -9.02 -8.73 -14.75
CA ILE A 49 -8.20 -7.87 -13.87
C ILE A 49 -8.03 -8.49 -12.49
N LYS A 50 -9.10 -9.07 -11.95
CA LYS A 50 -9.08 -9.75 -10.65
C LYS A 50 -8.10 -10.94 -10.64
N GLU A 51 -8.11 -11.75 -11.69
CA GLU A 51 -7.18 -12.88 -11.83
C GLU A 51 -5.73 -12.42 -11.99
N GLN A 52 -5.47 -11.35 -12.74
CA GLN A 52 -4.13 -10.79 -12.89
C GLN A 52 -3.58 -10.31 -11.54
N ILE A 53 -4.38 -9.55 -10.78
CA ILE A 53 -3.97 -9.07 -9.44
C ILE A 53 -3.74 -10.25 -8.50
N ARG A 54 -4.61 -11.27 -8.54
CA ARG A 54 -4.47 -12.48 -7.71
C ARG A 54 -3.18 -13.25 -8.03
N ASN A 55 -2.91 -13.49 -9.30
CA ASN A 55 -1.71 -14.21 -9.73
C ASN A 55 -0.45 -13.46 -9.30
N GLU A 56 -0.47 -12.14 -9.42
CA GLU A 56 0.64 -11.30 -9.05
C GLU A 56 0.85 -11.28 -7.51
N TYR A 57 -0.21 -11.30 -6.72
CA TYR A 57 -0.13 -11.46 -5.27
C TYR A 57 0.60 -12.76 -4.90
N PHE A 58 0.21 -13.90 -5.49
CA PHE A 58 0.83 -15.18 -5.19
C PHE A 58 2.27 -15.25 -5.70
N ARG A 59 2.59 -14.65 -6.85
CA ARG A 59 3.97 -14.52 -7.32
C ARG A 59 4.84 -13.75 -6.32
N VAL A 60 4.35 -12.62 -5.80
CA VAL A 60 5.08 -11.83 -4.79
C VAL A 60 5.19 -12.62 -3.48
N LYS A 61 4.14 -13.32 -3.06
CA LYS A 61 4.17 -14.19 -1.88
C LYS A 61 5.25 -15.28 -2.00
N GLU A 62 5.32 -15.96 -3.13
CA GLU A 62 6.33 -16.98 -3.40
C GLU A 62 7.73 -16.39 -3.40
N LEU A 63 7.93 -15.23 -4.06
CA LEU A 63 9.20 -14.52 -4.09
C LEU A 63 9.72 -14.17 -2.69
N LEU A 64 8.83 -13.76 -1.79
CA LEU A 64 9.19 -13.32 -0.43
C LEU A 64 9.19 -14.46 0.60
N GLY A 65 8.57 -15.60 0.30
CA GLY A 65 8.37 -16.69 1.24
C GLY A 65 7.48 -16.35 2.45
N LYS A 66 6.68 -15.29 2.35
CA LYS A 66 5.76 -14.81 3.40
C LYS A 66 4.54 -14.13 2.79
N GLN A 67 3.49 -13.91 3.62
CA GLN A 67 2.37 -13.05 3.23
C GLN A 67 2.90 -11.65 2.89
N PRO A 68 2.67 -11.13 1.67
CA PRO A 68 3.08 -9.77 1.30
C PRO A 68 2.34 -8.71 2.12
N SER A 69 2.99 -7.60 2.43
CA SER A 69 2.34 -6.37 2.89
C SER A 69 1.90 -5.50 1.69
N ARG A 70 1.18 -4.38 1.94
CA ARG A 70 0.89 -3.39 0.88
C ARG A 70 2.19 -2.82 0.30
N MET A 71 3.19 -2.57 1.15
CA MET A 71 4.50 -2.10 0.73
C MET A 71 5.25 -3.15 -0.09
N ASP A 72 5.16 -4.44 0.27
CA ASP A 72 5.74 -5.52 -0.51
C ASP A 72 5.09 -5.58 -1.91
N LEU A 73 3.76 -5.54 -1.99
CA LEU A 73 3.05 -5.51 -3.27
C LEU A 73 3.39 -4.25 -4.09
N PHE A 74 3.45 -3.08 -3.46
CA PHE A 74 3.87 -1.85 -4.13
C PHE A 74 5.27 -1.94 -4.74
N THR A 75 6.18 -2.64 -4.06
CA THR A 75 7.59 -2.75 -4.44
C THR A 75 7.84 -3.81 -5.52
N TYR A 76 7.17 -4.95 -5.41
CA TYR A 76 7.50 -6.15 -6.20
C TYR A 76 6.43 -6.53 -7.23
N MET A 77 5.23 -5.96 -7.18
CA MET A 77 4.20 -6.19 -8.19
C MET A 77 4.60 -5.58 -9.53
N ASP A 78 4.29 -6.27 -10.61
CA ASP A 78 4.46 -5.76 -11.98
C ASP A 78 3.77 -4.40 -12.13
N ASP A 79 4.45 -3.45 -12.80
CA ASP A 79 3.97 -2.07 -12.93
C ASP A 79 2.63 -1.97 -13.66
N GLU A 80 2.38 -2.80 -14.68
CA GLU A 80 1.13 -2.80 -15.44
C GLU A 80 -0.01 -3.33 -14.58
N VAL A 81 0.23 -4.44 -13.86
CA VAL A 81 -0.77 -5.00 -12.93
C VAL A 81 -1.04 -4.06 -11.76
N TYR A 82 -0.01 -3.39 -11.24
CA TYR A 82 -0.20 -2.35 -10.23
C TYR A 82 -1.09 -1.20 -10.75
N GLN A 83 -0.86 -0.72 -11.97
CA GLN A 83 -1.70 0.34 -12.58
C GLN A 83 -3.15 -0.14 -12.79
N LEU A 84 -3.35 -1.39 -13.21
CA LEU A 84 -4.69 -1.98 -13.30
C LEU A 84 -5.35 -2.02 -11.92
N ALA A 85 -4.64 -2.46 -10.90
CA ALA A 85 -5.17 -2.55 -9.53
C ALA A 85 -5.60 -1.19 -8.97
N VAL A 86 -4.79 -0.13 -9.14
CA VAL A 86 -5.09 1.19 -8.57
C VAL A 86 -6.12 1.99 -9.36
N THR A 87 -6.31 1.70 -10.66
CA THR A 87 -7.32 2.35 -11.50
C THR A 87 -8.71 1.73 -11.38
N HIS A 88 -8.81 0.44 -11.06
CA HIS A 88 -10.08 -0.26 -10.90
C HIS A 88 -10.46 -0.33 -9.41
N SER A 89 -11.21 0.65 -8.94
CA SER A 89 -11.50 0.86 -7.51
C SER A 89 -12.06 -0.37 -6.79
N ASN A 90 -12.88 -1.18 -7.46
CA ASN A 90 -13.50 -2.38 -6.89
C ASN A 90 -12.51 -3.54 -6.71
N GLU A 91 -11.48 -3.59 -7.53
CA GLU A 91 -10.45 -4.65 -7.52
C GLU A 91 -9.17 -4.20 -6.80
N ASN A 92 -9.14 -2.96 -6.27
CA ASN A 92 -7.97 -2.38 -5.67
C ASN A 92 -7.69 -2.96 -4.27
N PRO A 93 -6.70 -3.86 -4.11
CA PRO A 93 -6.39 -4.47 -2.84
C PRO A 93 -5.85 -3.48 -1.82
N PHE A 94 -5.21 -2.39 -2.26
CA PHE A 94 -4.61 -1.39 -1.38
C PHE A 94 -5.61 -0.53 -0.61
N LYS A 95 -6.89 -0.54 -1.02
CA LYS A 95 -7.99 0.19 -0.36
C LYS A 95 -8.85 -0.68 0.54
N ARG A 96 -8.63 -2.01 0.56
CA ARG A 96 -9.41 -2.99 1.31
C ARG A 96 -8.59 -4.24 1.58
N TYR A 97 -7.36 -4.06 2.03
CA TYR A 97 -6.35 -5.11 2.03
C TYR A 97 -6.74 -6.35 2.85
N LEU A 98 -7.25 -6.16 4.07
CA LEU A 98 -7.70 -7.29 4.90
C LEU A 98 -8.90 -8.03 4.28
N GLU A 99 -9.79 -7.32 3.57
CA GLU A 99 -10.88 -7.96 2.83
C GLU A 99 -10.35 -8.73 1.63
N TYR A 100 -9.35 -8.19 0.95
CA TYR A 100 -8.67 -8.86 -0.14
C TYR A 100 -7.98 -10.14 0.31
N LEU A 101 -7.25 -10.12 1.44
CA LEU A 101 -6.67 -11.32 2.03
C LEU A 101 -7.73 -12.36 2.39
N LYS A 102 -8.87 -11.92 2.92
CA LYS A 102 -10.02 -12.81 3.19
C LYS A 102 -10.57 -13.46 1.92
N GLU A 103 -10.69 -12.72 0.83
CA GLU A 103 -11.13 -13.26 -0.47
C GLU A 103 -10.15 -14.30 -1.05
N LEU A 104 -8.88 -14.21 -0.69
CA LEU A 104 -7.84 -15.16 -1.10
C LEU A 104 -7.67 -16.34 -0.14
N ASP A 105 -8.39 -16.36 0.98
CA ASP A 105 -8.19 -17.33 2.08
C ASP A 105 -6.77 -17.27 2.68
N GLU A 106 -6.26 -16.04 2.81
CA GLU A 106 -4.88 -15.73 3.23
C GLU A 106 -4.78 -15.02 4.58
N LEU A 107 -5.90 -14.80 5.29
CA LEU A 107 -5.85 -14.20 6.64
C LEU A 107 -5.18 -15.16 7.63
N THR A 108 -4.33 -14.62 8.51
CA THR A 108 -3.91 -15.36 9.70
C THR A 108 -5.03 -15.37 10.74
N ASP A 109 -4.96 -16.29 11.72
CA ASP A 109 -5.96 -16.38 12.81
C ASP A 109 -6.07 -15.05 13.58
N GLU A 110 -4.94 -14.36 13.80
CA GLU A 110 -4.90 -13.05 14.46
C GLU A 110 -5.58 -11.97 13.61
N GLN A 111 -5.33 -11.97 12.29
CA GLN A 111 -5.97 -11.04 11.36
C GLN A 111 -7.47 -11.32 11.23
N GLU A 112 -7.89 -12.58 11.24
CA GLU A 112 -9.29 -12.95 11.18
C GLU A 112 -10.02 -12.48 12.45
N SER A 113 -9.44 -12.71 13.63
CA SER A 113 -9.95 -12.20 14.90
C SER A 113 -10.03 -10.67 14.92
N PHE A 114 -8.99 -9.98 14.43
CA PHE A 114 -8.96 -8.52 14.30
C PHE A 114 -10.07 -7.99 13.39
N CYS A 115 -10.36 -8.68 12.29
CA CYS A 115 -11.40 -8.29 11.33
C CYS A 115 -12.83 -8.36 11.89
N GLN A 116 -13.06 -9.09 12.98
CA GLN A 116 -14.35 -9.14 13.67
C GLN A 116 -14.59 -7.90 14.55
N GLY A 117 -13.53 -7.15 14.84
CA GLY A 117 -13.55 -6.01 15.73
C GLY A 117 -13.58 -4.67 15.02
N PHE A 118 -13.69 -3.63 15.82
CA PHE A 118 -13.73 -2.23 15.44
C PHE A 118 -12.40 -1.71 14.80
N GLY A 119 -11.29 -2.43 15.01
CA GLY A 119 -9.99 -2.08 14.45
C GLY A 119 -9.95 -2.10 12.91
N LYS A 120 -10.73 -3.01 12.29
CA LYS A 120 -10.88 -3.06 10.84
C LYS A 120 -11.41 -1.75 10.26
N ASP A 121 -12.41 -1.15 10.90
CA ASP A 121 -13.00 0.11 10.43
C ASP A 121 -11.99 1.26 10.49
N PHE A 122 -11.12 1.25 11.49
CA PHE A 122 -10.03 2.22 11.58
C PHE A 122 -9.00 2.03 10.46
N ILE A 123 -8.58 0.80 10.16
CA ILE A 123 -7.69 0.53 9.03
C ILE A 123 -8.35 0.95 7.71
N ASN A 124 -9.62 0.61 7.50
CA ASN A 124 -10.38 1.04 6.33
C ASN A 124 -10.44 2.57 6.18
N LEU A 125 -10.60 3.30 7.29
CA LEU A 125 -10.48 4.76 7.28
C LEU A 125 -9.09 5.21 6.80
N LEU A 126 -8.02 4.59 7.31
CA LEU A 126 -6.65 4.94 6.92
C LEU A 126 -6.40 4.65 5.44
N GLU A 127 -6.91 3.54 4.92
CA GLU A 127 -6.82 3.17 3.50
C GLU A 127 -7.53 4.18 2.59
N ASN A 128 -8.65 4.73 3.02
CA ASN A 128 -9.56 5.50 2.17
C ASN A 128 -9.64 7.00 2.50
N THR A 129 -9.01 7.48 3.59
CA THR A 129 -9.05 8.92 3.91
C THR A 129 -8.53 9.76 2.75
N SER A 130 -9.26 10.82 2.39
CA SER A 130 -8.86 11.71 1.29
C SER A 130 -7.53 12.40 1.57
N MET A 131 -6.67 12.50 0.55
CA MET A 131 -5.32 13.06 0.67
C MET A 131 -4.99 13.88 -0.58
N SER A 132 -5.10 15.20 -0.49
CA SER A 132 -4.62 16.14 -1.52
C SER A 132 -3.13 16.49 -1.35
N LYS A 133 -2.63 16.42 -0.13
CA LYS A 133 -1.25 16.54 0.30
C LYS A 133 -0.92 15.41 1.26
N VAL A 134 0.34 15.01 1.30
CA VAL A 134 0.82 13.89 2.14
C VAL A 134 0.74 14.14 3.65
N TYR A 135 0.36 15.33 4.07
CA TYR A 135 0.41 15.85 5.45
C TYR A 135 -0.25 14.99 6.52
N LYS A 136 -1.29 14.22 6.16
CA LYS A 136 -1.91 13.28 7.12
C LYS A 136 -0.99 12.14 7.50
N MET A 137 -0.09 11.71 6.61
CA MET A 137 0.73 10.53 6.84
C MET A 137 1.69 10.69 8.03
N PRO A 138 2.51 11.75 8.13
CA PRO A 138 3.34 11.95 9.33
C PRO A 138 2.52 12.18 10.61
N VAL A 139 1.34 12.77 10.55
CA VAL A 139 0.48 12.93 11.73
C VAL A 139 -0.08 11.58 12.19
N LEU A 140 -0.50 10.73 11.27
CA LEU A 140 -0.95 9.38 11.59
C LEU A 140 0.21 8.50 12.08
N MET A 141 1.41 8.66 11.50
CA MET A 141 2.61 7.93 11.93
C MET A 141 3.04 8.29 13.37
N ALA A 142 2.72 9.49 13.87
CA ALA A 142 2.99 9.86 15.26
C ALA A 142 2.26 8.97 16.29
N PHE A 143 1.15 8.34 15.90
CA PHE A 143 0.47 7.36 16.73
C PHE A 143 1.19 6.01 16.78
N TYR A 144 1.99 5.67 15.78
CA TYR A 144 2.77 4.44 15.76
C TYR A 144 3.99 4.55 16.68
N ASN A 145 4.19 3.56 17.54
CA ASN A 145 5.29 3.52 18.49
C ASN A 145 5.88 2.11 18.62
N HIS A 146 6.88 1.78 17.79
CA HIS A 146 7.62 0.52 17.87
C HIS A 146 6.74 -0.74 18.01
N GLY A 147 5.79 -0.91 17.10
CA GLY A 147 4.88 -2.07 17.10
C GLY A 147 3.64 -1.91 17.98
N ASN A 148 3.44 -0.74 18.58
CA ASN A 148 2.24 -0.39 19.33
C ASN A 148 1.59 0.86 18.76
N VAL A 149 0.34 1.12 19.13
CA VAL A 149 -0.37 2.35 18.77
C VAL A 149 -0.65 3.15 20.04
N ARG A 150 -0.36 4.44 20.01
CA ARG A 150 -0.69 5.35 21.10
C ARG A 150 -2.15 5.77 21.03
N MET A 151 -2.75 6.00 22.19
CA MET A 151 -4.09 6.59 22.28
C MET A 151 -4.08 8.09 22.01
N GLU A 152 -2.98 8.75 22.31
CA GLU A 152 -2.84 10.20 22.32
C GLU A 152 -1.47 10.59 21.77
N VAL A 153 -1.40 11.75 21.13
CA VAL A 153 -0.14 12.32 20.64
C VAL A 153 -0.01 13.77 21.09
N THR A 154 1.15 14.06 21.64
CA THR A 154 1.56 15.39 22.09
C THR A 154 2.06 16.25 20.93
N GLU A 155 2.22 17.54 21.18
CA GLU A 155 2.83 18.46 20.21
C GLU A 155 4.25 18.05 19.83
N THR A 156 5.03 17.58 20.79
CA THR A 156 6.42 17.12 20.58
C THR A 156 6.44 15.89 19.67
N GLU A 157 5.65 14.88 19.94
CA GLU A 157 5.58 13.65 19.13
C GLU A 157 5.11 13.91 17.71
N LEU A 158 4.14 14.81 17.54
CA LEU A 158 3.70 15.25 16.22
C LEU A 158 4.79 15.98 15.44
N LEU A 159 5.51 16.86 16.12
CA LEU A 159 6.60 17.63 15.52
C LEU A 159 7.76 16.72 15.11
N GLU A 160 8.15 15.77 15.96
CA GLU A 160 9.19 14.78 15.68
C GLU A 160 8.84 13.96 14.46
N SER A 161 7.70 13.31 14.44
CA SER A 161 7.22 12.50 13.31
C SER A 161 7.11 13.33 12.01
N TRP A 162 6.65 14.57 12.13
CA TRP A 162 6.55 15.49 10.99
C TRP A 162 7.92 15.86 10.43
N LYS A 163 8.86 16.26 11.28
CA LYS A 163 10.21 16.64 10.85
C LYS A 163 10.98 15.45 10.30
N GLU A 164 10.88 14.28 10.93
CA GLU A 164 11.46 13.05 10.42
C GLU A 164 10.97 12.76 9.00
N PHE A 165 9.66 12.74 8.79
CA PHE A 165 9.07 12.47 7.49
C PHE A 165 9.52 13.45 6.40
N PHE A 166 9.52 14.75 6.69
CA PHE A 166 9.89 15.78 5.71
C PHE A 166 11.40 15.94 5.53
N SER A 167 12.24 15.36 6.40
CA SER A 167 13.68 15.27 6.21
C SER A 167 14.11 14.18 5.24
N ILE A 168 13.25 13.20 4.94
CA ILE A 168 13.57 12.10 4.04
C ILE A 168 13.65 12.61 2.59
N GLY A 169 14.83 12.48 1.98
CA GLY A 169 15.04 12.79 0.56
C GLY A 169 14.55 14.17 0.17
N THR A 170 13.55 14.23 -0.70
CA THR A 170 12.97 15.49 -1.22
C THR A 170 11.55 15.75 -0.70
N ASN A 171 11.10 15.06 0.34
CA ASN A 171 9.74 15.22 0.88
C ASN A 171 9.42 16.66 1.29
N TRP A 172 10.43 17.40 1.77
CA TRP A 172 10.31 18.81 2.14
C TRP A 172 9.74 19.70 1.04
N LYS A 173 9.94 19.37 -0.25
CA LYS A 173 9.38 20.10 -1.39
C LYS A 173 7.85 20.14 -1.40
N ASP A 174 7.21 19.24 -0.66
CA ASP A 174 5.74 19.18 -0.58
C ASP A 174 5.14 20.14 0.45
N LEU A 175 5.97 20.69 1.36
CA LEU A 175 5.51 21.62 2.39
C LEU A 175 4.91 22.89 1.80
N ASP A 176 5.60 23.51 0.83
CA ASP A 176 5.11 24.68 0.13
C ASP A 176 5.52 24.64 -1.35
N LYS A 177 4.73 25.26 -2.21
CA LYS A 177 5.01 25.30 -3.64
C LYS A 177 6.26 26.13 -3.92
N GLY A 178 7.28 25.52 -4.49
CA GLY A 178 8.52 26.21 -4.89
C GLY A 178 9.49 26.49 -3.74
N ILE A 179 9.24 25.94 -2.54
CA ILE A 179 10.16 26.09 -1.41
C ILE A 179 11.55 25.55 -1.75
N THR A 180 12.59 26.28 -1.38
CA THR A 180 13.99 25.82 -1.47
C THR A 180 14.40 25.06 -0.20
N TYR A 181 15.49 24.28 -0.28
CA TYR A 181 16.00 23.56 0.90
C TYR A 181 16.45 24.51 2.02
N GLU A 182 17.04 25.65 1.66
CA GLU A 182 17.45 26.67 2.62
C GLU A 182 16.27 27.29 3.36
N GLU A 183 15.16 27.54 2.67
CA GLU A 183 13.91 28.03 3.27
C GLU A 183 13.29 26.97 4.17
N TYR A 184 13.29 25.70 3.74
CA TYR A 184 12.83 24.59 4.57
C TYR A 184 13.61 24.50 5.90
N CYS A 185 14.94 24.60 5.86
CA CYS A 185 15.77 24.55 7.05
C CYS A 185 15.54 25.73 8.03
N LYS A 186 14.96 26.84 7.55
CA LYS A 186 14.64 28.02 8.36
C LYS A 186 13.26 27.99 9.01
N ILE A 187 12.41 27.02 8.61
CA ILE A 187 11.06 26.90 9.20
C ILE A 187 11.21 26.57 10.71
N SER A 188 10.65 27.40 11.54
CA SER A 188 10.67 27.20 12.98
C SER A 188 9.70 26.09 13.43
N ASP A 189 9.94 25.50 14.58
CA ASP A 189 9.07 24.48 15.17
C ASP A 189 7.63 25.02 15.35
N LYS A 190 7.47 26.29 15.72
CA LYS A 190 6.17 26.95 15.83
C LYS A 190 5.42 27.00 14.51
N GLU A 191 6.11 27.24 13.40
CA GLU A 191 5.49 27.26 12.07
C GLU A 191 5.10 25.84 11.61
N HIS A 192 5.94 24.82 11.88
CA HIS A 192 5.57 23.44 11.66
C HIS A 192 4.33 23.03 12.44
N ILE A 193 4.28 23.30 13.75
CA ILE A 193 3.12 22.99 14.60
C ILE A 193 1.86 23.73 14.14
N LYS A 194 1.98 25.00 13.78
CA LYS A 194 0.85 25.75 13.23
C LYS A 194 0.30 25.07 11.97
N LYS A 195 1.17 24.64 11.06
CA LYS A 195 0.77 23.94 9.83
C LYS A 195 0.11 22.59 10.14
N ILE A 196 0.67 21.79 11.05
CA ILE A 196 0.12 20.51 11.52
C ILE A 196 -1.31 20.68 12.05
N ILE A 197 -1.52 21.66 12.95
CA ILE A 197 -2.81 21.89 13.58
C ILE A 197 -3.84 22.41 12.57
N GLN A 198 -3.46 23.37 11.73
CA GLN A 198 -4.38 24.03 10.79
C GLN A 198 -4.79 23.17 9.61
N MET A 199 -3.98 22.18 9.24
CA MET A 199 -4.22 21.35 8.06
C MET A 199 -4.55 19.91 8.45
N PRO A 200 -3.58 18.97 8.66
CA PRO A 200 -3.90 17.56 8.85
C PRO A 200 -4.72 17.28 10.10
N VAL A 201 -4.41 17.87 11.25
CA VAL A 201 -5.15 17.65 12.51
C VAL A 201 -6.60 18.13 12.38
N LYS A 202 -6.82 19.33 11.86
CA LYS A 202 -8.16 19.86 11.61
C LYS A 202 -8.99 18.95 10.71
N PHE A 203 -8.38 18.41 9.64
CA PHE A 203 -9.08 17.53 8.72
C PHE A 203 -9.32 16.13 9.29
N LEU A 204 -8.40 15.57 10.10
CA LEU A 204 -8.63 14.31 10.80
C LEU A 204 -9.78 14.42 11.79
N LEU A 205 -9.84 15.51 12.55
CA LEU A 205 -10.97 15.78 13.48
C LEU A 205 -12.31 15.93 12.74
N LYS A 206 -12.31 16.50 11.53
CA LYS A 206 -13.54 16.74 10.76
C LYS A 206 -14.01 15.52 9.97
N SER A 207 -13.10 14.78 9.35
CA SER A 207 -13.39 13.73 8.37
C SER A 207 -12.78 12.38 8.70
N GLY A 208 -12.28 12.20 9.92
CA GLY A 208 -11.68 10.97 10.40
C GLY A 208 -12.67 9.94 10.95
N GLY A 209 -13.92 9.93 10.46
CA GLY A 209 -14.91 8.91 10.80
C GLY A 209 -15.26 8.83 12.30
N GLY A 210 -15.00 9.90 13.06
CA GLY A 210 -15.20 9.92 14.52
C GLY A 210 -14.11 9.18 15.33
N PHE A 211 -13.05 8.68 14.66
CA PHE A 211 -11.94 8.03 15.35
C PHE A 211 -11.02 8.99 16.10
N PHE A 212 -10.95 10.24 15.63
CA PHE A 212 -10.07 11.26 16.21
C PHE A 212 -10.86 12.27 17.00
N VAL A 213 -10.38 12.57 18.20
CA VAL A 213 -11.01 13.50 19.16
C VAL A 213 -10.00 14.49 19.71
N LYS A 214 -10.51 15.62 20.24
CA LYS A 214 -9.73 16.53 21.06
C LYS A 214 -9.84 16.12 22.52
N LYS A 215 -8.72 16.12 23.22
CA LYS A 215 -8.66 15.99 24.68
C LYS A 215 -7.87 17.15 25.27
N GLU A 216 -8.12 17.46 26.52
CA GLU A 216 -7.39 18.50 27.23
C GLU A 216 -5.92 18.10 27.41
N GLY A 217 -5.00 19.00 27.10
CA GLY A 217 -3.54 18.77 27.23
C GLY A 217 -2.89 17.98 26.09
N VAL A 218 -3.66 17.50 25.10
CA VAL A 218 -3.11 16.79 23.91
C VAL A 218 -3.62 17.42 22.62
N VAL A 219 -2.82 17.30 21.56
CA VAL A 219 -3.17 17.90 20.26
C VAL A 219 -4.19 17.04 19.50
N LEU A 220 -4.03 15.73 19.56
CA LEU A 220 -4.89 14.77 18.88
C LEU A 220 -4.92 13.46 19.67
N ALA A 221 -6.10 12.87 19.81
CA ALA A 221 -6.30 11.59 20.46
C ALA A 221 -7.20 10.68 19.63
N LEU A 222 -7.06 9.38 19.83
CA LEU A 222 -8.06 8.40 19.40
C LEU A 222 -9.21 8.39 20.40
N ARG A 223 -10.40 8.07 19.93
CA ARG A 223 -11.57 7.90 20.79
C ARG A 223 -11.39 6.73 21.76
N ASP A 224 -12.03 6.79 22.93
CA ASP A 224 -11.77 5.86 24.05
C ASP A 224 -12.03 4.40 23.68
N GLU A 225 -12.97 4.13 22.79
CA GLU A 225 -13.30 2.77 22.32
C GLU A 225 -12.13 2.10 21.60
N MET A 226 -11.12 2.85 21.16
CA MET A 226 -9.89 2.30 20.61
C MET A 226 -8.93 1.73 21.67
N GLY A 227 -9.18 1.94 22.96
CA GLY A 227 -8.26 1.60 24.04
C GLY A 227 -7.82 0.15 24.09
N GLU A 228 -8.70 -0.81 23.79
CA GLU A 228 -8.32 -2.21 23.67
C GLU A 228 -7.69 -2.54 22.32
N MET A 229 -8.13 -1.87 21.24
CA MET A 229 -7.62 -2.11 19.89
C MET A 229 -6.16 -1.68 19.73
N VAL A 230 -5.73 -0.59 20.36
CA VAL A 230 -4.35 -0.09 20.26
C VAL A 230 -3.30 -1.05 20.82
N LYS A 231 -3.73 -2.02 21.65
CA LYS A 231 -2.89 -3.09 22.20
C LYS A 231 -2.70 -4.26 21.20
N ASN A 232 -3.51 -4.31 20.16
CA ASN A 232 -3.47 -5.40 19.19
C ASN A 232 -2.30 -5.19 18.22
N PRO A 233 -1.35 -6.13 18.09
CA PRO A 233 -0.20 -6.00 17.21
C PRO A 233 -0.60 -5.89 15.72
N VAL A 234 -1.69 -6.54 15.31
CA VAL A 234 -2.21 -6.43 13.94
C VAL A 234 -2.59 -4.98 13.60
N LEU A 235 -3.16 -4.24 14.56
CA LEU A 235 -3.47 -2.83 14.35
C LEU A 235 -2.21 -2.01 14.04
N ALA A 236 -1.16 -2.19 14.83
CA ALA A 236 0.09 -1.46 14.67
C ALA A 236 0.77 -1.79 13.33
N GLU A 237 0.82 -3.07 12.98
CA GLU A 237 1.37 -3.55 11.71
C GLU A 237 0.61 -2.98 10.52
N GLN A 238 -0.71 -3.16 10.50
CA GLN A 238 -1.56 -2.68 9.41
C GLN A 238 -1.56 -1.15 9.30
N MET A 239 -1.54 -0.44 10.43
CA MET A 239 -1.46 1.02 10.45
C MET A 239 -0.16 1.52 9.83
N LYS A 240 0.98 0.96 10.22
CA LYS A 240 2.29 1.32 9.65
C LYS A 240 2.31 1.07 8.16
N ASP A 241 1.95 -0.15 7.74
CA ASP A 241 1.97 -0.58 6.34
C ASP A 241 1.09 0.32 5.45
N VAL A 242 -0.13 0.63 5.86
CA VAL A 242 -1.01 1.49 5.05
C VAL A 242 -0.51 2.93 4.97
N ILE A 243 0.08 3.48 6.04
CA ILE A 243 0.62 4.85 6.05
C ILE A 243 1.84 4.95 5.12
N GLU A 244 2.78 4.00 5.23
CA GLU A 244 3.98 3.94 4.39
C GLU A 244 3.59 3.77 2.91
N TYR A 245 2.74 2.81 2.61
CA TYR A 245 2.23 2.60 1.26
C TYR A 245 1.60 3.87 0.67
N ARG A 246 0.70 4.51 1.41
CA ARG A 246 0.00 5.71 0.92
C ARG A 246 0.93 6.90 0.69
N ALA A 247 1.96 7.06 1.52
CA ALA A 247 2.98 8.07 1.32
C ALA A 247 3.79 7.79 0.04
N MET A 248 4.21 6.55 -0.17
CA MET A 248 4.97 6.13 -1.35
C MET A 248 4.15 6.24 -2.63
N ASP A 249 2.90 5.76 -2.64
CA ASP A 249 2.00 5.89 -3.79
C ASP A 249 1.73 7.37 -4.13
N TYR A 250 1.56 8.23 -3.14
CA TYR A 250 1.43 9.67 -3.34
C TYR A 250 2.63 10.25 -4.10
N TYR A 251 3.84 9.95 -3.66
CA TYR A 251 5.05 10.44 -4.33
C TYR A 251 5.25 9.81 -5.71
N ARG A 252 5.00 8.50 -5.87
CA ARG A 252 5.06 7.83 -7.18
C ARG A 252 4.17 8.53 -8.22
N ARG A 253 2.93 8.86 -7.87
CA ARG A 253 2.00 9.57 -8.77
C ARG A 253 2.51 10.97 -9.08
N ARG A 254 2.99 11.70 -8.09
CA ARG A 254 3.47 13.07 -8.24
C ARG A 254 4.73 13.17 -9.12
N TYR A 255 5.65 12.23 -8.99
CA TYR A 255 6.83 12.18 -9.86
C TYR A 255 6.46 11.79 -11.29
N LYS A 256 5.54 10.88 -11.52
CA LYS A 256 5.04 10.53 -12.86
C LYS A 256 4.37 11.75 -13.54
N GLU A 257 3.62 12.55 -12.82
CA GLU A 257 3.03 13.79 -13.34
C GLU A 257 4.10 14.82 -13.72
N GLN A 258 5.13 15.00 -12.90
CA GLN A 258 6.24 15.91 -13.19
C GLN A 258 6.99 15.50 -14.46
N ILE A 259 7.32 14.22 -14.62
CA ILE A 259 7.99 13.71 -15.82
C ILE A 259 7.15 13.96 -17.07
N LYS A 260 5.84 13.74 -17.03
CA LYS A 260 4.95 14.03 -18.16
C LYS A 260 4.96 15.50 -18.55
N THR A 261 5.00 16.42 -17.57
CA THR A 261 5.05 17.86 -17.81
C THR A 261 6.38 18.30 -18.41
N TYR A 262 7.49 17.62 -18.13
CA TYR A 262 8.79 17.90 -18.73
C TYR A 262 8.95 17.39 -20.16
N LEU A 263 8.13 16.42 -20.57
CA LEU A 263 8.17 15.79 -21.89
C LEU A 263 7.17 16.42 -22.90
N GLN A 264 6.31 17.33 -22.44
CA GLN A 264 5.40 18.15 -23.26
C GLN A 264 6.01 19.51 -23.57
#